data_5dd97bd73ed2bcee482b789d36fe6418
#
_entry.id   5dd97bd73ed2bcee482b789d36fe6418
#
_cell.length_a   1.000
_cell.length_b   1.000
_cell.length_c   1.000
_cell.angle_alpha   90.00
_cell.angle_beta   90.00
_cell.angle_gamma   90.00
#
_symmetry.space_group_name_H-M   'P 1'
#
loop_
_entity.id
_entity.type
_entity.pdbx_description
1 polymer ?
#
loop_
_entity_poly.entity_id
_entity_poly.type
_entity_poly.pdbx_seq_one_letter_code
_entity_poly.pdbx_strand_id
1 'polypeptide(L)'
;ANNLLAAMLDNHIHQGNALRIDPNQIVWKRCEDMNDRALRNIVIGLGSKMDGVVREDHFVISVASEIMAILCLANDLEDLKDKLGRIIVAYNYDGAPVTAADLKAVGSMAALLKDAIKPNMIQTLEHTPAFVHGGPFANIAHGCNSVQATKLALKLSDIVVTEAGFGADLGAEKFLDIKCRKAGLKPDAVVLVATVRALKYNGGVPKAELSKPNLSALADGIVNLEKHIENLQKYDVPVVVTLNEFITDSKEELEYVKEFCESRGCAFASAQVWEKGGEGGEALARKVVETLETKESHYHPLYADELPLKEKIETIAKEIYGADGVTYTPAADKALKKIEELG
;
A
#
# COMPACT_ATOMS: atom_id res chain seq x y z
N ALA A 1 -10.03 -18.01 2.77
CA ALA A 1 -10.86 -17.58 1.63
C ALA A 1 -10.14 -17.78 0.29
N ASN A 2 -8.88 -17.38 0.18
CA ASN A 2 -8.11 -17.49 -1.08
C ASN A 2 -8.02 -18.94 -1.59
N ASN A 3 -7.61 -19.88 -0.74
CA ASN A 3 -7.48 -21.29 -1.11
C ASN A 3 -8.82 -22.01 -1.28
N LEU A 4 -9.88 -21.52 -0.63
CA LEU A 4 -11.23 -21.98 -0.89
C LEU A 4 -11.64 -21.69 -2.34
N LEU A 5 -11.39 -20.46 -2.81
CA LEU A 5 -11.69 -20.07 -4.20
C LEU A 5 -10.89 -20.90 -5.21
N ALA A 6 -9.60 -21.16 -4.94
CA ALA A 6 -8.77 -22.04 -5.77
C ALA A 6 -9.31 -23.47 -5.82
N ALA A 7 -9.71 -24.02 -4.67
CA ALA A 7 -10.30 -25.35 -4.59
C ALA A 7 -11.67 -25.47 -5.30
N MET A 8 -12.51 -24.42 -5.20
CA MET A 8 -13.79 -24.37 -5.90
C MET A 8 -13.60 -24.27 -7.43
N LEU A 9 -12.59 -23.54 -7.88
CA LEU A 9 -12.20 -23.47 -9.29
C LEU A 9 -11.78 -24.86 -9.81
N ASP A 10 -10.88 -25.54 -9.13
CA ASP A 10 -10.43 -26.88 -9.51
C ASP A 10 -11.58 -27.90 -9.50
N ASN A 11 -12.42 -27.85 -8.47
CA ASN A 11 -13.59 -28.72 -8.40
C ASN A 11 -14.57 -28.46 -9.53
N HIS A 12 -14.79 -27.19 -9.91
CA HIS A 12 -15.67 -26.85 -11.03
C HIS A 12 -15.17 -27.46 -12.35
N ILE A 13 -13.86 -27.36 -12.62
CA ILE A 13 -13.24 -27.95 -13.81
C ILE A 13 -13.38 -29.47 -13.78
N HIS A 14 -13.13 -30.10 -12.63
CA HIS A 14 -13.18 -31.55 -12.44
C HIS A 14 -14.61 -32.10 -12.59
N GLN A 15 -15.63 -31.38 -12.15
CA GLN A 15 -17.05 -31.78 -12.14
C GLN A 15 -17.79 -31.42 -13.44
N GLY A 16 -17.10 -31.33 -14.55
CA GLY A 16 -17.70 -31.15 -15.88
C GLY A 16 -17.57 -29.77 -16.50
N ASN A 17 -16.94 -28.81 -15.81
CA ASN A 17 -16.54 -27.52 -16.36
C ASN A 17 -17.66 -26.78 -17.13
N ALA A 18 -18.82 -26.62 -16.52
CA ALA A 18 -19.99 -26.01 -17.17
C ALA A 18 -19.73 -24.55 -17.64
N LEU A 19 -18.81 -23.84 -16.99
CA LEU A 19 -18.37 -22.49 -17.40
C LEU A 19 -17.33 -22.52 -18.52
N ARG A 20 -16.93 -23.70 -18.99
CA ARG A 20 -15.96 -23.87 -20.09
C ARG A 20 -14.63 -23.16 -19.82
N ILE A 21 -14.15 -23.18 -18.56
CA ILE A 21 -12.86 -22.60 -18.16
C ILE A 21 -11.73 -23.25 -18.94
N ASP A 22 -10.85 -22.45 -19.54
CA ASP A 22 -9.60 -22.93 -20.13
C ASP A 22 -8.56 -23.10 -19.02
N PRO A 23 -8.11 -24.35 -18.75
CA PRO A 23 -7.09 -24.60 -17.70
C PRO A 23 -5.76 -23.87 -17.94
N ASN A 24 -5.48 -23.44 -19.18
CA ASN A 24 -4.28 -22.67 -19.50
C ASN A 24 -4.47 -21.16 -19.29
N GLN A 25 -5.69 -20.71 -18.96
CA GLN A 25 -6.04 -19.31 -18.75
C GLN A 25 -6.52 -19.02 -17.31
N ILE A 26 -6.09 -19.84 -16.36
CA ILE A 26 -6.33 -19.63 -14.94
C ILE A 26 -5.37 -18.56 -14.44
N VAL A 27 -5.91 -17.50 -13.81
CA VAL A 27 -5.12 -16.39 -13.25
C VAL A 27 -5.09 -16.40 -11.74
N TRP A 28 -6.04 -17.09 -11.10
CA TRP A 28 -6.11 -17.17 -9.64
C TRP A 28 -5.02 -18.09 -9.08
N LYS A 29 -4.34 -17.63 -8.02
CA LYS A 29 -3.23 -18.33 -7.37
C LYS A 29 -3.61 -18.81 -5.98
N ARG A 30 -2.88 -19.80 -5.46
CA ARG A 30 -2.97 -20.24 -4.07
C ARG A 30 -2.20 -19.33 -3.13
N CYS A 31 -2.51 -19.40 -1.84
CA CYS A 31 -1.77 -18.69 -0.78
C CYS A 31 -1.09 -19.68 0.17
N GLU A 32 0.14 -19.35 0.57
CA GLU A 32 0.87 -20.02 1.63
C GLU A 32 1.73 -18.98 2.37
N ASP A 33 1.61 -18.88 3.69
CA ASP A 33 2.32 -17.86 4.48
C ASP A 33 3.70 -18.32 4.93
N MET A 34 4.28 -19.27 4.22
CA MET A 34 5.67 -19.68 4.34
C MET A 34 6.48 -19.15 3.16
N ASN A 35 7.58 -18.45 3.46
CA ASN A 35 8.49 -17.93 2.45
C ASN A 35 9.37 -19.05 1.87
N ASP A 36 8.79 -19.86 0.98
CA ASP A 36 9.48 -20.91 0.26
C ASP A 36 9.51 -20.63 -1.26
N ARG A 37 10.71 -20.37 -1.78
CA ARG A 37 10.91 -20.10 -3.20
C ARG A 37 10.58 -21.28 -4.10
N ALA A 38 10.71 -22.52 -3.59
CA ALA A 38 10.40 -23.72 -4.35
C ALA A 38 8.90 -23.86 -4.66
N LEU A 39 8.04 -23.21 -3.89
CA LEU A 39 6.59 -23.23 -4.08
C LEU A 39 6.07 -22.13 -5.01
N ARG A 40 6.94 -21.25 -5.52
CA ARG A 40 6.51 -20.15 -6.41
C ARG A 40 6.03 -20.66 -7.77
N ASN A 41 6.60 -21.73 -8.26
CA ASN A 41 6.16 -22.42 -9.47
C ASN A 41 6.11 -23.92 -9.17
N ILE A 42 4.93 -24.50 -9.24
CA ILE A 42 4.67 -25.90 -8.95
C ILE A 42 3.82 -26.52 -10.05
N VAL A 43 3.83 -27.82 -10.16
CA VAL A 43 2.90 -28.59 -10.99
C VAL A 43 1.88 -29.25 -10.07
N ILE A 44 0.60 -29.06 -10.33
CA ILE A 44 -0.51 -29.68 -9.60
C ILE A 44 -1.27 -30.66 -10.47
N GLY A 45 -2.12 -31.49 -9.84
CA GLY A 45 -2.96 -32.48 -10.52
C GLY A 45 -2.18 -33.72 -11.03
N LEU A 46 -0.94 -33.92 -10.52
CA LEU A 46 -0.17 -35.14 -10.82
C LEU A 46 -0.76 -36.35 -10.08
N GLY A 47 -0.69 -37.52 -10.72
CA GLY A 47 -1.18 -38.77 -10.15
C GLY A 47 -2.22 -39.40 -11.04
N SER A 48 -3.45 -39.47 -10.56
CA SER A 48 -4.56 -40.10 -11.27
C SER A 48 -5.52 -39.09 -11.90
N LYS A 49 -6.45 -39.52 -12.71
CA LYS A 49 -7.54 -38.69 -13.25
C LYS A 49 -8.37 -38.04 -12.14
N MET A 50 -8.36 -38.61 -10.94
CA MET A 50 -9.10 -38.06 -9.77
C MET A 50 -8.39 -36.86 -9.12
N ASP A 51 -7.12 -36.63 -9.43
CA ASP A 51 -6.32 -35.55 -8.85
C ASP A 51 -6.48 -34.19 -9.60
N GLY A 52 -7.27 -34.19 -10.69
CA GLY A 52 -7.59 -33.01 -11.45
C GLY A 52 -6.82 -32.86 -12.76
N VAL A 53 -6.74 -31.66 -13.29
CA VAL A 53 -6.04 -31.32 -14.53
C VAL A 53 -4.61 -30.92 -14.21
N VAL A 54 -3.64 -31.60 -14.84
CA VAL A 54 -2.21 -31.26 -14.69
C VAL A 54 -1.96 -29.88 -15.26
N ARG A 55 -1.46 -28.97 -14.44
CA ARG A 55 -1.09 -27.61 -14.84
C ARG A 55 -0.05 -27.00 -13.92
N GLU A 56 0.58 -25.94 -14.38
CA GLU A 56 1.41 -25.09 -13.54
C GLU A 56 0.51 -24.23 -12.60
N ASP A 57 0.96 -24.06 -11.37
CA ASP A 57 0.37 -23.16 -10.39
C ASP A 57 1.49 -22.57 -9.51
N HIS A 58 1.18 -21.68 -8.60
CA HIS A 58 2.13 -21.17 -7.63
C HIS A 58 1.44 -20.64 -6.36
N PHE A 59 2.23 -20.48 -5.31
CA PHE A 59 1.79 -19.87 -4.06
C PHE A 59 2.25 -18.41 -3.98
N VAL A 60 1.33 -17.53 -3.59
CA VAL A 60 1.60 -16.17 -3.12
C VAL A 60 1.41 -16.12 -1.61
N ILE A 61 1.98 -15.12 -0.95
CA ILE A 61 1.75 -14.89 0.48
C ILE A 61 0.39 -14.20 0.69
N SER A 62 -0.31 -14.43 1.81
CA SER A 62 -1.65 -13.87 2.07
C SER A 62 -1.73 -12.36 1.91
N VAL A 63 -0.71 -11.63 2.31
CA VAL A 63 -0.65 -10.15 2.19
C VAL A 63 -0.54 -9.66 0.73
N ALA A 64 -0.19 -10.56 -0.19
CA ALA A 64 -0.16 -10.31 -1.64
C ALA A 64 -1.44 -10.80 -2.33
N SER A 65 -2.36 -11.41 -1.61
CA SER A 65 -3.65 -11.83 -2.14
C SER A 65 -4.54 -10.64 -2.46
N GLU A 66 -5.23 -10.69 -3.60
CA GLU A 66 -6.28 -9.72 -3.96
C GLU A 66 -7.35 -9.59 -2.87
N ILE A 67 -7.66 -10.69 -2.16
CA ILE A 67 -8.60 -10.69 -1.03
C ILE A 67 -8.13 -9.77 0.10
N MET A 68 -6.82 -9.68 0.38
CA MET A 68 -6.29 -8.76 1.39
C MET A 68 -6.55 -7.30 0.98
N ALA A 69 -6.32 -6.95 -0.28
CA ALA A 69 -6.60 -5.61 -0.79
C ALA A 69 -8.11 -5.28 -0.74
N ILE A 70 -8.95 -6.22 -1.16
CA ILE A 70 -10.41 -6.10 -1.10
C ILE A 70 -10.89 -5.89 0.34
N LEU A 71 -10.43 -6.70 1.29
CA LEU A 71 -10.77 -6.59 2.71
C LEU A 71 -10.43 -5.19 3.26
N CYS A 72 -9.26 -4.66 2.89
CA CYS A 72 -8.81 -3.35 3.36
C CYS A 72 -9.54 -2.17 2.72
N LEU A 73 -10.09 -2.34 1.50
CA LEU A 73 -10.84 -1.31 0.79
C LEU A 73 -12.36 -1.43 0.94
N ALA A 74 -12.85 -2.50 1.58
CA ALA A 74 -14.28 -2.69 1.81
C ALA A 74 -14.82 -1.75 2.90
N ASN A 75 -16.01 -1.18 2.66
CA ASN A 75 -16.70 -0.33 3.62
C ASN A 75 -17.49 -1.14 4.67
N ASP A 76 -18.06 -2.27 4.24
CA ASP A 76 -18.88 -3.16 5.06
C ASP A 76 -18.92 -4.57 4.46
N LEU A 77 -19.75 -5.45 5.01
CA LEU A 77 -19.85 -6.83 4.56
C LEU A 77 -20.49 -6.97 3.17
N GLU A 78 -21.44 -6.11 2.82
CA GLU A 78 -22.08 -6.16 1.51
C GLU A 78 -21.13 -5.68 0.41
N ASP A 79 -20.45 -4.57 0.65
CA ASP A 79 -19.38 -4.07 -0.25
C ASP A 79 -18.24 -5.10 -0.39
N LEU A 80 -17.90 -5.82 0.70
CA LEU A 80 -16.96 -6.94 0.64
C LEU A 80 -17.45 -8.03 -0.31
N LYS A 81 -18.70 -8.46 -0.21
CA LYS A 81 -19.29 -9.49 -1.08
C LYS A 81 -19.28 -9.05 -2.54
N ASP A 82 -19.67 -7.82 -2.82
CA ASP A 82 -19.71 -7.27 -4.17
C ASP A 82 -18.31 -7.27 -4.80
N LYS A 83 -17.29 -6.83 -4.05
CA LYS A 83 -15.90 -6.84 -4.51
C LYS A 83 -15.37 -8.26 -4.70
N LEU A 84 -15.63 -9.18 -3.76
CA LEU A 84 -15.24 -10.59 -3.90
C LEU A 84 -15.87 -11.23 -5.14
N GLY A 85 -17.13 -10.89 -5.45
CA GLY A 85 -17.83 -11.43 -6.61
C GLY A 85 -17.20 -11.07 -7.94
N ARG A 86 -16.52 -9.91 -8.01
CA ARG A 86 -15.86 -9.41 -9.23
C ARG A 86 -14.46 -9.97 -9.45
N ILE A 87 -13.89 -10.73 -8.52
CA ILE A 87 -12.58 -11.37 -8.70
C ILE A 87 -12.61 -12.23 -9.95
N ILE A 88 -11.72 -11.95 -10.91
CA ILE A 88 -11.52 -12.77 -12.09
C ILE A 88 -10.60 -13.94 -11.72
N VAL A 89 -11.09 -15.17 -11.87
CA VAL A 89 -10.33 -16.36 -11.52
C VAL A 89 -9.68 -17.04 -12.72
N ALA A 90 -10.30 -16.90 -13.88
CA ALA A 90 -9.84 -17.53 -15.13
C ALA A 90 -10.51 -16.85 -16.34
N TYR A 91 -10.14 -17.31 -17.53
CA TYR A 91 -10.89 -17.03 -18.76
C TYR A 91 -11.40 -18.34 -19.34
N ASN A 92 -12.56 -18.31 -20.00
CA ASN A 92 -13.10 -19.47 -20.69
C ASN A 92 -12.50 -19.63 -22.09
N TYR A 93 -12.83 -20.72 -22.79
CA TYR A 93 -12.35 -20.97 -24.15
C TYR A 93 -12.76 -19.91 -25.19
N ASP A 94 -13.75 -19.10 -24.89
CA ASP A 94 -14.17 -17.97 -25.73
C ASP A 94 -13.45 -16.65 -25.37
N GLY A 95 -12.55 -16.70 -24.38
CA GLY A 95 -11.79 -15.54 -23.89
C GLY A 95 -12.55 -14.63 -22.92
N ALA A 96 -13.79 -14.98 -22.54
CA ALA A 96 -14.56 -14.22 -21.57
C ALA A 96 -14.05 -14.49 -20.12
N PRO A 97 -14.05 -13.48 -19.24
CA PRO A 97 -13.67 -13.64 -17.85
C PRO A 97 -14.65 -14.53 -17.10
N VAL A 98 -14.13 -15.35 -16.18
CA VAL A 98 -14.89 -16.13 -15.22
C VAL A 98 -14.59 -15.59 -13.82
N THR A 99 -15.63 -15.28 -13.06
CA THR A 99 -15.51 -14.61 -11.77
C THR A 99 -15.80 -15.54 -10.59
N ALA A 100 -15.48 -15.08 -9.38
CA ALA A 100 -15.84 -15.78 -8.15
C ALA A 100 -17.37 -15.87 -7.97
N ALA A 101 -18.13 -14.91 -8.51
CA ALA A 101 -19.60 -14.97 -8.53
C ALA A 101 -20.11 -16.08 -9.44
N ASP A 102 -19.53 -16.29 -10.61
CA ASP A 102 -19.88 -17.39 -11.54
C ASP A 102 -19.63 -18.76 -10.88
N LEU A 103 -18.58 -18.89 -10.09
CA LEU A 103 -18.31 -20.09 -9.28
C LEU A 103 -19.20 -20.22 -8.04
N LYS A 104 -20.07 -19.23 -7.76
CA LYS A 104 -20.92 -19.18 -6.55
C LYS A 104 -20.12 -19.24 -5.25
N ALA A 105 -18.88 -18.71 -5.23
CA ALA A 105 -17.98 -18.80 -4.11
C ALA A 105 -18.19 -17.69 -3.06
N VAL A 106 -18.82 -16.57 -3.43
CA VAL A 106 -18.90 -15.35 -2.63
C VAL A 106 -19.43 -15.57 -1.22
N GLY A 107 -20.52 -16.31 -1.07
CA GLY A 107 -21.11 -16.56 0.24
C GLY A 107 -20.19 -17.31 1.20
N SER A 108 -19.51 -18.35 0.70
CA SER A 108 -18.53 -19.14 1.48
C SER A 108 -17.28 -18.33 1.82
N MET A 109 -16.80 -17.51 0.90
CA MET A 109 -15.67 -16.60 1.14
C MET A 109 -16.03 -15.55 2.19
N ALA A 110 -17.19 -14.93 2.08
CA ALA A 110 -17.68 -13.94 3.06
C ALA A 110 -17.87 -14.55 4.47
N ALA A 111 -18.37 -15.79 4.54
CA ALA A 111 -18.49 -16.50 5.81
C ALA A 111 -17.14 -16.71 6.51
N LEU A 112 -16.08 -17.03 5.75
CA LEU A 112 -14.71 -17.12 6.28
C LEU A 112 -14.13 -15.77 6.71
N LEU A 113 -14.58 -14.68 6.09
CA LEU A 113 -14.06 -13.32 6.33
C LEU A 113 -14.90 -12.51 7.33
N LYS A 114 -16.02 -13.04 7.84
CA LYS A 114 -16.96 -12.32 8.72
C LYS A 114 -16.33 -11.73 9.99
N ASP A 115 -15.31 -12.37 10.52
CA ASP A 115 -14.58 -11.87 11.68
C ASP A 115 -13.33 -11.10 11.27
N ALA A 116 -12.69 -11.48 10.16
CA ALA A 116 -11.53 -10.79 9.61
C ALA A 116 -11.84 -9.34 9.16
N ILE A 117 -13.10 -9.05 8.80
CA ILE A 117 -13.51 -7.70 8.39
C ILE A 117 -13.59 -6.70 9.57
N LYS A 118 -13.58 -7.19 10.81
CA LYS A 118 -13.66 -6.35 12.02
C LYS A 118 -12.25 -5.90 12.42
N PRO A 119 -11.99 -4.59 12.57
CA PRO A 119 -10.71 -4.11 13.08
C PRO A 119 -10.39 -4.63 14.47
N ASN A 120 -9.14 -5.00 14.71
CA ASN A 120 -8.65 -5.33 16.05
C ASN A 120 -8.24 -4.03 16.75
N MET A 121 -8.79 -3.77 17.92
CA MET A 121 -8.36 -2.67 18.77
C MET A 121 -7.44 -3.20 19.86
N ILE A 122 -6.29 -2.55 20.01
CA ILE A 122 -5.30 -2.83 21.06
C ILE A 122 -4.99 -1.55 21.83
N GLN A 123 -4.38 -1.70 22.99
CA GLN A 123 -3.83 -0.59 23.76
C GLN A 123 -2.30 -0.60 23.65
N THR A 124 -1.72 0.55 23.34
CA THR A 124 -0.26 0.73 23.32
C THR A 124 0.31 0.79 24.73
N LEU A 125 1.63 0.73 24.86
CA LEU A 125 2.32 0.90 26.16
C LEU A 125 2.07 2.28 26.77
N GLU A 126 1.81 3.29 25.96
CA GLU A 126 1.45 4.66 26.36
C GLU A 126 -0.06 4.84 26.60
N HIS A 127 -0.80 3.73 26.72
CA HIS A 127 -2.26 3.71 26.94
C HIS A 127 -3.11 4.36 25.86
N THR A 128 -2.57 4.54 24.67
CA THR A 128 -3.28 5.07 23.50
C THR A 128 -3.97 3.92 22.75
N PRO A 129 -5.24 4.03 22.36
CA PRO A 129 -5.90 3.04 21.51
C PRO A 129 -5.24 2.99 20.13
N ALA A 130 -5.07 1.79 19.60
CA ALA A 130 -4.60 1.57 18.23
C ALA A 130 -5.42 0.50 17.53
N PHE A 131 -5.71 0.70 16.24
CA PHE A 131 -6.36 -0.29 15.40
C PHE A 131 -5.34 -0.99 14.52
N VAL A 132 -5.32 -2.32 14.58
CA VAL A 132 -4.51 -3.18 13.70
C VAL A 132 -5.47 -3.94 12.79
N HIS A 133 -5.46 -3.65 11.50
CA HIS A 133 -6.39 -4.26 10.58
C HIS A 133 -5.89 -4.29 9.14
N GLY A 134 -5.71 -5.51 8.61
CA GLY A 134 -5.19 -5.75 7.29
C GLY A 134 -3.67 -5.49 7.19
N GLY A 135 -3.08 -5.88 6.07
CA GLY A 135 -1.66 -5.72 5.83
C GLY A 135 -1.33 -5.90 4.35
N PRO A 136 -1.99 -5.15 3.43
CA PRO A 136 -1.69 -5.26 2.01
C PRO A 136 -0.31 -4.65 1.74
N PHE A 137 0.54 -5.36 0.98
CA PHE A 137 1.85 -4.83 0.61
C PHE A 137 1.73 -3.61 -0.31
N ALA A 138 2.51 -2.56 -0.03
CA ALA A 138 2.50 -1.33 -0.82
C ALA A 138 3.02 -1.50 -2.26
N ASN A 139 3.89 -2.47 -2.49
CA ASN A 139 4.39 -2.80 -3.83
C ASN A 139 3.44 -3.70 -4.64
N ILE A 140 2.36 -4.19 -4.04
CA ILE A 140 1.37 -5.07 -4.68
C ILE A 140 -0.02 -4.44 -4.68
N ALA A 141 -0.39 -3.78 -3.57
CA ALA A 141 -1.67 -3.12 -3.37
C ALA A 141 -1.46 -1.68 -2.87
N HIS A 142 -2.32 -1.18 -1.99
CA HIS A 142 -2.26 0.21 -1.51
C HIS A 142 -1.43 0.42 -0.23
N GLY A 143 -0.94 -0.65 0.42
CA GLY A 143 0.09 -0.58 1.46
C GLY A 143 -0.25 0.15 2.75
N CYS A 144 -1.52 0.18 3.14
CA CYS A 144 -1.98 0.83 4.36
C CYS A 144 -3.14 0.05 4.99
N ASN A 145 -3.46 0.35 6.25
CA ASN A 145 -4.53 -0.34 6.95
C ASN A 145 -5.90 -0.12 6.31
N SER A 146 -6.93 -0.79 6.83
CA SER A 146 -8.26 -0.79 6.22
C SER A 146 -8.98 0.56 6.31
N VAL A 147 -9.88 0.77 5.36
CA VAL A 147 -10.86 1.87 5.35
C VAL A 147 -11.73 1.82 6.60
N GLN A 148 -12.17 0.63 7.02
CA GLN A 148 -13.01 0.47 8.22
C GLN A 148 -12.28 0.88 9.50
N ALA A 149 -11.01 0.48 9.69
CA ALA A 149 -10.23 0.89 10.85
C ALA A 149 -10.06 2.42 10.91
N THR A 150 -9.74 3.04 9.78
CA THR A 150 -9.58 4.49 9.72
C THR A 150 -10.90 5.23 9.99
N LYS A 151 -12.00 4.81 9.35
CA LYS A 151 -13.33 5.42 9.59
C LYS A 151 -13.82 5.22 11.01
N LEU A 152 -13.53 4.06 11.62
CA LEU A 152 -13.87 3.80 13.02
C LEU A 152 -13.05 4.70 13.96
N ALA A 153 -11.74 4.81 13.75
CA ALA A 153 -10.88 5.68 14.52
C ALA A 153 -11.33 7.15 14.47
N LEU A 154 -11.68 7.65 13.27
CA LEU A 154 -12.21 9.01 13.08
C LEU A 154 -13.54 9.28 13.80
N LYS A 155 -14.31 8.22 14.14
CA LYS A 155 -15.53 8.36 14.94
C LYS A 155 -15.28 8.36 16.45
N LEU A 156 -14.12 7.88 16.87
CA LEU A 156 -13.80 7.64 18.29
C LEU A 156 -12.78 8.61 18.85
N SER A 157 -12.09 9.39 18.01
CA SER A 157 -10.98 10.25 18.41
C SER A 157 -11.01 11.58 17.65
N ASP A 158 -10.53 12.65 18.30
CA ASP A 158 -10.41 13.97 17.69
C ASP A 158 -9.26 14.04 16.69
N ILE A 159 -8.19 13.29 16.93
CA ILE A 159 -7.02 13.17 16.04
C ILE A 159 -6.77 11.69 15.77
N VAL A 160 -6.60 11.35 14.50
CA VAL A 160 -6.25 10.00 14.04
C VAL A 160 -4.96 10.04 13.25
N VAL A 161 -3.99 9.23 13.65
CA VAL A 161 -2.74 9.01 12.93
C VAL A 161 -2.79 7.65 12.26
N THR A 162 -2.48 7.60 10.97
CA THR A 162 -2.39 6.34 10.21
C THR A 162 -1.10 6.33 9.40
N GLU A 163 -0.68 5.17 8.94
CA GLU A 163 0.54 5.03 8.15
C GLU A 163 0.28 4.79 6.68
N ALA A 164 1.28 5.11 5.86
CA ALA A 164 1.44 4.64 4.49
C ALA A 164 2.77 3.89 4.39
N GLY A 165 2.75 2.68 3.84
CA GLY A 165 3.92 1.79 3.81
C GLY A 165 4.96 2.22 2.78
N PHE A 166 6.24 1.93 3.05
CA PHE A 166 7.40 2.27 2.22
C PHE A 166 7.69 3.79 2.15
N GLY A 167 8.45 4.21 1.14
CA GLY A 167 8.75 5.61 0.88
C GLY A 167 7.52 6.40 0.43
N ALA A 168 7.57 7.71 0.62
CA ALA A 168 6.45 8.59 0.29
C ALA A 168 6.10 8.58 -1.21
N ASP A 169 7.06 8.31 -2.07
CA ASP A 169 6.86 8.16 -3.52
C ASP A 169 5.95 6.98 -3.88
N LEU A 170 5.93 5.94 -3.07
CA LEU A 170 5.11 4.74 -3.28
C LEU A 170 3.90 4.69 -2.33
N GLY A 171 4.16 4.73 -1.02
CA GLY A 171 3.13 4.53 -0.01
C GLY A 171 2.20 5.73 0.15
N ALA A 172 2.74 6.94 0.23
CA ALA A 172 1.90 8.13 0.34
C ALA A 172 1.10 8.36 -0.94
N GLU A 173 1.69 8.16 -2.13
CA GLU A 173 0.98 8.23 -3.40
C GLU A 173 -0.25 7.30 -3.37
N LYS A 174 -0.06 6.01 -3.06
CA LYS A 174 -1.17 5.05 -3.02
C LYS A 174 -2.19 5.32 -1.91
N PHE A 175 -1.74 5.82 -0.76
CA PHE A 175 -2.65 6.26 0.30
C PHE A 175 -3.55 7.40 -0.19
N LEU A 176 -2.97 8.40 -0.82
CA LEU A 176 -3.67 9.59 -1.30
C LEU A 176 -4.53 9.25 -2.54
N ASP A 177 -3.95 8.70 -3.59
CA ASP A 177 -4.65 8.46 -4.85
C ASP A 177 -5.57 7.24 -4.86
N ILE A 178 -5.36 6.25 -3.99
CA ILE A 178 -6.20 5.05 -3.93
C ILE A 178 -7.10 5.07 -2.69
N LYS A 179 -6.51 5.00 -1.49
CA LYS A 179 -7.30 4.83 -0.26
C LYS A 179 -8.16 6.04 0.05
N CYS A 180 -7.59 7.24 0.03
CA CYS A 180 -8.33 8.47 0.32
C CYS A 180 -9.44 8.70 -0.69
N ARG A 181 -9.16 8.52 -1.98
CA ARG A 181 -10.14 8.61 -3.07
C ARG A 181 -11.30 7.63 -2.87
N LYS A 182 -11.01 6.34 -2.69
CA LYS A 182 -12.04 5.27 -2.55
C LYS A 182 -12.86 5.39 -1.27
N ALA A 183 -12.27 5.91 -0.19
CA ALA A 183 -12.91 6.02 1.12
C ALA A 183 -13.56 7.39 1.39
N GLY A 184 -13.31 8.39 0.53
CA GLY A 184 -13.74 9.78 0.75
C GLY A 184 -13.00 10.43 1.92
N LEU A 185 -11.74 10.02 2.18
CA LEU A 185 -10.90 10.60 3.23
C LEU A 185 -10.17 11.83 2.72
N LYS A 186 -9.98 12.81 3.61
CA LYS A 186 -9.20 14.02 3.34
C LYS A 186 -8.22 14.21 4.49
N PRO A 187 -6.92 13.94 4.28
CA PRO A 187 -5.92 14.16 5.30
C PRO A 187 -5.75 15.66 5.62
N ASP A 188 -5.64 15.99 6.89
CA ASP A 188 -5.45 17.39 7.34
C ASP A 188 -3.96 17.76 7.37
N ALA A 189 -3.08 16.80 7.58
CA ALA A 189 -1.63 16.96 7.54
C ALA A 189 -0.92 15.63 7.21
N VAL A 190 0.30 15.73 6.73
CA VAL A 190 1.20 14.59 6.51
C VAL A 190 2.45 14.76 7.37
N VAL A 191 2.84 13.71 8.09
CA VAL A 191 4.13 13.63 8.77
C VAL A 191 5.09 12.85 7.89
N LEU A 192 6.12 13.52 7.38
CA LEU A 192 7.18 12.93 6.57
C LEU A 192 8.38 12.59 7.46
N VAL A 193 8.68 11.31 7.61
CA VAL A 193 9.77 10.82 8.46
C VAL A 193 11.06 10.69 7.66
N ALA A 194 12.11 11.35 8.12
CA ALA A 194 13.47 11.22 7.57
C ALA A 194 14.47 10.78 8.66
N THR A 195 15.63 10.33 8.23
CA THR A 195 16.77 10.07 9.12
C THR A 195 18.06 10.63 8.51
N VAL A 196 18.92 11.20 9.34
CA VAL A 196 20.26 11.66 8.91
C VAL A 196 21.05 10.52 8.23
N ARG A 197 20.93 9.30 8.74
CA ARG A 197 21.60 8.12 8.17
C ARG A 197 21.14 7.82 6.74
N ALA A 198 19.83 7.87 6.47
CA ALA A 198 19.30 7.63 5.13
C ALA A 198 19.77 8.71 4.14
N LEU A 199 19.76 9.97 4.56
CA LEU A 199 20.22 11.08 3.73
C LEU A 199 21.71 10.97 3.43
N LYS A 200 22.57 10.69 4.44
CA LYS A 200 24.00 10.44 4.20
C LYS A 200 24.25 9.23 3.28
N TYR A 201 23.48 8.15 3.44
CA TYR A 201 23.57 6.99 2.56
C TYR A 201 23.23 7.35 1.11
N ASN A 202 22.19 8.14 0.90
CA ASN A 202 21.83 8.67 -0.41
C ASN A 202 22.92 9.60 -0.98
N GLY A 203 23.66 10.30 -0.13
CA GLY A 203 24.84 11.10 -0.50
C GLY A 203 26.13 10.29 -0.66
N GLY A 204 26.05 8.95 -0.72
CA GLY A 204 27.15 8.07 -1.05
C GLY A 204 27.98 7.54 0.14
N VAL A 205 27.58 7.78 1.41
CA VAL A 205 28.30 7.25 2.56
C VAL A 205 28.06 5.74 2.71
N PRO A 206 29.10 4.90 2.82
CA PRO A 206 28.96 3.48 3.06
C PRO A 206 28.22 3.17 4.37
N LYS A 207 27.44 2.09 4.40
CA LYS A 207 26.65 1.70 5.59
C LYS A 207 27.45 1.63 6.90
N ALA A 208 28.70 1.17 6.83
CA ALA A 208 29.59 1.05 8.00
C ALA A 208 30.02 2.41 8.60
N GLU A 209 29.86 3.51 7.86
CA GLU A 209 30.32 4.85 8.25
C GLU A 209 29.18 5.82 8.57
N LEU A 210 27.93 5.42 8.46
CA LEU A 210 26.75 6.27 8.66
C LEU A 210 26.64 6.88 10.07
N SER A 211 27.33 6.31 11.06
CA SER A 211 27.41 6.86 12.42
C SER A 211 28.37 8.03 12.60
N LYS A 212 29.21 8.30 11.60
CA LYS A 212 30.16 9.43 11.63
C LYS A 212 29.49 10.67 11.04
N PRO A 213 29.68 11.87 11.64
CA PRO A 213 29.18 13.11 11.04
C PRO A 213 29.75 13.36 9.65
N ASN A 214 28.90 13.76 8.70
CA ASN A 214 29.30 14.08 7.32
C ASN A 214 28.29 15.03 6.67
N LEU A 215 28.44 16.34 6.89
CA LEU A 215 27.57 17.38 6.34
C LEU A 215 27.60 17.44 4.80
N SER A 216 28.77 17.18 4.19
CA SER A 216 28.85 17.21 2.71
C SER A 216 27.97 16.15 2.08
N ALA A 217 28.10 14.90 2.55
CA ALA A 217 27.27 13.81 2.05
C ALA A 217 25.78 14.00 2.42
N LEU A 218 25.48 14.59 3.56
CA LEU A 218 24.13 14.96 3.93
C LEU A 218 23.55 15.97 2.94
N ALA A 219 24.30 16.99 2.55
CA ALA A 219 23.92 17.98 1.56
C ALA A 219 23.71 17.35 0.17
N ASP A 220 24.56 16.41 -0.24
CA ASP A 220 24.41 15.68 -1.49
C ASP A 220 23.16 14.78 -1.51
N GLY A 221 22.83 14.19 -0.37
CA GLY A 221 21.70 13.27 -0.25
C GLY A 221 20.35 13.92 0.06
N ILE A 222 20.34 15.19 0.48
CA ILE A 222 19.09 15.87 0.90
C ILE A 222 18.09 16.06 -0.25
N VAL A 223 18.54 16.00 -1.49
CA VAL A 223 17.69 16.07 -2.70
C VAL A 223 16.60 14.98 -2.72
N ASN A 224 16.84 13.85 -2.03
CA ASN A 224 15.81 12.81 -1.88
C ASN A 224 14.68 13.28 -0.95
N LEU A 225 15.01 13.95 0.17
CA LEU A 225 14.01 14.54 1.05
C LEU A 225 13.27 15.68 0.35
N GLU A 226 13.98 16.51 -0.41
CA GLU A 226 13.39 17.56 -1.24
C GLU A 226 12.31 16.99 -2.17
N LYS A 227 12.64 15.93 -2.91
CA LYS A 227 11.70 15.30 -3.83
C LYS A 227 10.47 14.76 -3.12
N HIS A 228 10.61 14.14 -1.95
CA HIS A 228 9.47 13.68 -1.16
C HIS A 228 8.59 14.84 -0.65
N ILE A 229 9.19 15.95 -0.23
CA ILE A 229 8.46 17.17 0.15
C ILE A 229 7.66 17.69 -1.05
N GLU A 230 8.31 17.88 -2.21
CA GLU A 230 7.65 18.33 -3.43
C GLU A 230 6.48 17.42 -3.85
N ASN A 231 6.68 16.10 -3.78
CA ASN A 231 5.64 15.14 -4.10
C ASN A 231 4.40 15.29 -3.21
N LEU A 232 4.61 15.45 -1.89
CA LEU A 232 3.50 15.64 -0.93
C LEU A 232 2.81 17.00 -1.10
N GLN A 233 3.56 18.05 -1.40
CA GLN A 233 3.00 19.38 -1.64
C GLN A 233 2.08 19.43 -2.87
N LYS A 234 2.26 18.53 -3.85
CA LYS A 234 1.36 18.41 -5.02
C LYS A 234 -0.07 18.00 -4.67
N TYR A 235 -0.29 17.42 -3.51
CA TYR A 235 -1.62 17.04 -3.02
C TYR A 235 -2.29 18.15 -2.21
N ASP A 236 -1.62 19.29 -2.03
CA ASP A 236 -2.08 20.47 -1.26
C ASP A 236 -2.46 20.13 0.19
N VAL A 237 -1.62 19.31 0.82
CA VAL A 237 -1.74 18.91 2.23
C VAL A 237 -0.55 19.47 3.02
N PRO A 238 -0.77 20.10 4.19
CA PRO A 238 0.31 20.57 5.04
C PRO A 238 1.30 19.46 5.41
N VAL A 239 2.61 19.73 5.25
CA VAL A 239 3.68 18.76 5.54
C VAL A 239 4.43 19.16 6.80
N VAL A 240 4.55 18.23 7.74
CA VAL A 240 5.43 18.30 8.91
C VAL A 240 6.55 17.30 8.68
N VAL A 241 7.79 17.76 8.55
CA VAL A 241 8.94 16.87 8.46
C VAL A 241 9.45 16.55 9.86
N THR A 242 9.73 15.28 10.12
CA THR A 242 10.36 14.85 11.36
C THR A 242 11.65 14.07 11.09
N LEU A 243 12.68 14.36 11.85
CA LEU A 243 13.85 13.50 11.93
C LEU A 243 13.66 12.50 13.07
N ASN A 244 13.69 11.21 12.71
CA ASN A 244 13.86 10.15 13.70
C ASN A 244 15.35 10.10 14.09
N GLU A 245 15.67 10.77 15.19
CA GLU A 245 17.05 10.98 15.65
C GLU A 245 17.70 9.69 16.17
N PHE A 246 18.95 9.50 15.85
CA PHE A 246 19.83 8.51 16.45
C PHE A 246 20.86 9.20 17.33
N ILE A 247 21.31 8.52 18.39
CA ILE A 247 22.32 9.03 19.36
C ILE A 247 23.61 9.50 18.66
N THR A 248 23.89 8.99 17.46
CA THR A 248 25.09 9.31 16.66
C THR A 248 24.93 10.52 15.77
N ASP A 249 23.73 11.08 15.64
CA ASP A 249 23.50 12.23 14.78
C ASP A 249 24.06 13.49 15.43
N SER A 250 24.80 14.31 14.67
CA SER A 250 25.39 15.53 15.20
C SER A 250 24.41 16.69 15.19
N LYS A 251 24.61 17.65 16.08
CA LYS A 251 23.75 18.84 16.15
C LYS A 251 23.76 19.64 14.85
N GLU A 252 24.91 19.71 14.20
CA GLU A 252 25.08 20.40 12.93
C GLU A 252 24.28 19.73 11.81
N GLU A 253 24.25 18.39 11.79
CA GLU A 253 23.45 17.62 10.82
C GLU A 253 21.93 17.82 11.05
N LEU A 254 21.50 17.82 12.32
CA LEU A 254 20.09 18.04 12.67
C LEU A 254 19.64 19.45 12.29
N GLU A 255 20.41 20.49 12.61
CA GLU A 255 20.08 21.88 12.28
C GLU A 255 20.08 22.11 10.77
N TYR A 256 21.03 21.52 10.04
CA TYR A 256 21.06 21.60 8.58
C TYR A 256 19.76 21.08 7.94
N VAL A 257 19.25 19.92 8.37
CA VAL A 257 18.02 19.36 7.83
C VAL A 257 16.80 20.21 8.25
N LYS A 258 16.78 20.73 9.48
CA LYS A 258 15.73 21.62 9.96
C LYS A 258 15.63 22.89 9.09
N GLU A 259 16.74 23.62 8.95
CA GLU A 259 16.81 24.83 8.14
C GLU A 259 16.37 24.58 6.69
N PHE A 260 16.80 23.44 6.14
CA PHE A 260 16.39 23.02 4.80
C PHE A 260 14.88 22.85 4.71
N CYS A 261 14.24 22.08 5.62
CA CYS A 261 12.80 21.84 5.62
C CYS A 261 11.99 23.11 5.80
N GLU A 262 12.41 23.99 6.73
CA GLU A 262 11.76 25.29 6.95
C GLU A 262 11.86 26.18 5.71
N SER A 263 13.00 26.16 4.99
CA SER A 263 13.17 26.90 3.72
C SER A 263 12.24 26.43 2.60
N ARG A 264 11.75 25.18 2.69
CA ARG A 264 10.76 24.58 1.76
C ARG A 264 9.31 24.78 2.23
N GLY A 265 9.07 25.58 3.26
CA GLY A 265 7.74 25.89 3.80
C GLY A 265 7.14 24.76 4.65
N CYS A 266 7.92 23.75 5.01
CA CYS A 266 7.49 22.68 5.90
C CYS A 266 7.65 23.06 7.37
N ALA A 267 6.71 22.60 8.20
CA ALA A 267 6.94 22.57 9.64
C ALA A 267 7.96 21.46 9.97
N PHE A 268 8.73 21.64 11.04
CA PHE A 268 9.76 20.68 11.43
C PHE A 268 9.75 20.40 12.93
N ALA A 269 9.94 19.14 13.29
CA ALA A 269 10.24 18.73 14.67
C ALA A 269 11.05 17.43 14.67
N SER A 270 12.05 17.33 15.54
CA SER A 270 12.77 16.08 15.78
C SER A 270 11.97 15.14 16.68
N ALA A 271 12.22 13.84 16.54
CA ALA A 271 11.63 12.79 17.35
C ALA A 271 12.71 11.84 17.87
N GLN A 272 12.73 11.60 19.19
CA GLN A 272 13.64 10.71 19.89
C GLN A 272 12.91 9.51 20.48
N VAL A 273 11.87 9.03 19.78
CA VAL A 273 10.98 7.97 20.29
C VAL A 273 11.67 6.64 20.50
N TRP A 274 12.75 6.34 19.76
CA TRP A 274 13.55 5.14 19.96
C TRP A 274 14.24 5.12 21.31
N GLU A 275 14.76 6.26 21.76
CA GLU A 275 15.51 6.39 23.03
C GLU A 275 14.58 6.63 24.22
N LYS A 276 13.57 7.49 24.05
CA LYS A 276 12.77 8.06 25.14
C LYS A 276 11.29 7.63 25.13
N GLY A 277 10.90 6.72 24.23
CA GLY A 277 9.49 6.34 24.13
C GLY A 277 8.58 7.52 23.77
N GLY A 278 7.37 7.57 24.33
CA GLY A 278 6.40 8.61 24.07
C GLY A 278 6.87 10.03 24.38
N GLU A 279 7.67 10.21 25.44
CA GLU A 279 8.26 11.51 25.79
C GLU A 279 9.11 12.07 24.64
N GLY A 280 9.85 11.18 23.93
CA GLY A 280 10.64 11.58 22.77
C GLY A 280 9.84 12.04 21.55
N GLY A 281 8.52 11.84 21.55
CA GLY A 281 7.60 12.25 20.48
C GLY A 281 6.83 13.54 20.78
N GLU A 282 6.94 14.13 21.99
CA GLU A 282 6.11 15.26 22.42
C GLU A 282 6.28 16.50 21.54
N ALA A 283 7.51 16.84 21.18
CA ALA A 283 7.80 17.99 20.32
C ALA A 283 7.14 17.84 18.93
N LEU A 284 7.22 16.65 18.35
CA LEU A 284 6.54 16.33 17.09
C LEU A 284 5.01 16.43 17.24
N ALA A 285 4.45 15.83 18.29
CA ALA A 285 3.00 15.88 18.54
C ALA A 285 2.49 17.32 18.65
N ARG A 286 3.18 18.20 19.41
CA ARG A 286 2.84 19.62 19.51
C ARG A 286 2.93 20.33 18.16
N LYS A 287 3.94 20.03 17.35
CA LYS A 287 4.09 20.63 16.02
C LYS A 287 3.00 20.17 15.06
N VAL A 288 2.54 18.93 15.15
CA VAL A 288 1.39 18.43 14.38
C VAL A 288 0.11 19.16 14.79
N VAL A 289 -0.17 19.28 16.10
CA VAL A 289 -1.36 20.00 16.59
C VAL A 289 -1.33 21.47 16.14
N GLU A 290 -0.20 22.16 16.30
CA GLU A 290 -0.03 23.53 15.81
C GLU A 290 -0.33 23.64 14.30
N THR A 291 0.14 22.66 13.52
CA THR A 291 -0.11 22.64 12.07
C THR A 291 -1.61 22.47 11.77
N LEU A 292 -2.28 21.54 12.46
CA LEU A 292 -3.73 21.32 12.31
C LEU A 292 -4.57 22.55 12.71
N GLU A 293 -4.10 23.35 13.67
CA GLU A 293 -4.79 24.56 14.12
C GLU A 293 -4.54 25.79 13.23
N THR A 294 -3.40 25.83 12.53
CA THR A 294 -2.94 27.04 11.81
C THR A 294 -2.93 26.91 10.29
N LYS A 295 -2.99 25.68 9.75
CA LYS A 295 -2.98 25.44 8.31
C LYS A 295 -4.21 24.64 7.90
N GLU A 296 -4.77 24.96 6.74
CA GLU A 296 -5.88 24.22 6.14
C GLU A 296 -5.35 23.30 5.03
N SER A 297 -5.92 22.12 4.94
CA SER A 297 -5.64 21.15 3.86
C SER A 297 -6.65 21.35 2.73
N HIS A 298 -6.14 21.49 1.51
CA HIS A 298 -6.95 21.54 0.29
C HIS A 298 -6.73 20.27 -0.54
N TYR A 299 -6.59 19.12 0.14
CA TYR A 299 -6.29 17.85 -0.46
C TYR A 299 -7.07 17.55 -1.73
N HIS A 300 -6.36 17.19 -2.77
CA HIS A 300 -6.89 16.64 -4.02
C HIS A 300 -6.00 15.50 -4.54
N PRO A 301 -6.57 14.51 -5.25
CA PRO A 301 -5.79 13.47 -5.91
C PRO A 301 -4.91 14.04 -7.02
N LEU A 302 -3.82 13.34 -7.34
CA LEU A 302 -2.85 13.77 -8.34
C LEU A 302 -3.43 13.79 -9.77
N TYR A 303 -4.41 12.95 -10.05
CA TYR A 303 -5.07 12.82 -11.34
C TYR A 303 -6.57 12.55 -11.19
N ALA A 304 -7.35 12.84 -12.24
CA ALA A 304 -8.77 12.53 -12.29
C ALA A 304 -9.00 11.03 -12.52
N ASP A 305 -10.08 10.47 -11.93
CA ASP A 305 -10.37 9.03 -12.02
C ASP A 305 -10.77 8.60 -13.46
N GLU A 306 -11.29 9.54 -14.25
CA GLU A 306 -11.77 9.35 -15.62
C GLU A 306 -10.64 9.32 -16.67
N LEU A 307 -9.40 9.67 -16.29
CA LEU A 307 -8.28 9.63 -17.23
C LEU A 307 -8.01 8.19 -17.72
N PRO A 308 -7.62 8.02 -18.99
CA PRO A 308 -7.14 6.73 -19.50
C PRO A 308 -5.98 6.18 -18.67
N LEU A 309 -5.86 4.84 -18.58
CA LEU A 309 -4.83 4.20 -17.76
C LEU A 309 -3.41 4.67 -18.10
N LYS A 310 -3.10 4.86 -19.37
CA LYS A 310 -1.78 5.34 -19.81
C LYS A 310 -1.50 6.76 -19.31
N GLU A 311 -2.48 7.64 -19.30
CA GLU A 311 -2.33 9.00 -18.80
C GLU A 311 -2.13 9.02 -17.27
N LYS A 312 -2.85 8.17 -16.52
CA LYS A 312 -2.61 7.98 -15.08
C LYS A 312 -1.18 7.52 -14.79
N ILE A 313 -0.70 6.51 -15.52
CA ILE A 313 0.67 5.97 -15.41
C ILE A 313 1.70 7.07 -15.73
N GLU A 314 1.48 7.82 -16.81
CA GLU A 314 2.38 8.90 -17.22
C GLU A 314 2.40 10.03 -16.22
N THR A 315 1.26 10.40 -15.62
CA THR A 315 1.17 11.40 -14.55
C THR A 315 2.01 10.98 -13.35
N ILE A 316 1.85 9.74 -12.85
CA ILE A 316 2.65 9.24 -11.73
C ILE A 316 4.14 9.23 -12.09
N ALA A 317 4.51 8.73 -13.26
CA ALA A 317 5.89 8.64 -13.69
C ALA A 317 6.57 10.03 -13.76
N LYS A 318 5.89 11.02 -14.30
CA LYS A 318 6.41 12.39 -14.43
C LYS A 318 6.37 13.14 -13.11
N GLU A 319 5.21 13.16 -12.45
CA GLU A 319 5.00 14.02 -11.30
C GLU A 319 5.69 13.48 -10.02
N ILE A 320 5.61 12.18 -9.77
CA ILE A 320 6.19 11.57 -8.56
C ILE A 320 7.66 11.20 -8.77
N TYR A 321 7.98 10.55 -9.90
CA TYR A 321 9.33 10.03 -10.15
C TYR A 321 10.21 10.94 -11.01
N GLY A 322 9.68 12.01 -11.59
CA GLY A 322 10.43 12.95 -12.42
C GLY A 322 10.92 12.34 -13.75
N ALA A 323 10.21 11.34 -14.28
CA ALA A 323 10.55 10.72 -15.55
C ALA A 323 10.21 11.64 -16.74
N ASP A 324 10.97 11.52 -17.83
CA ASP A 324 10.66 12.23 -19.08
C ASP A 324 9.44 11.67 -19.80
N GLY A 325 9.11 10.39 -19.56
CA GLY A 325 7.99 9.71 -20.16
C GLY A 325 7.97 8.22 -19.85
N VAL A 326 7.03 7.49 -20.46
CA VAL A 326 6.82 6.06 -20.26
C VAL A 326 6.85 5.32 -21.59
N THR A 327 7.57 4.20 -21.65
CA THR A 327 7.56 3.27 -22.78
C THR A 327 6.91 1.97 -22.38
N TYR A 328 6.12 1.39 -23.28
CA TYR A 328 5.37 0.16 -23.03
C TYR A 328 5.91 -0.98 -23.89
N THR A 329 6.12 -2.13 -23.29
CA THR A 329 6.33 -3.36 -24.04
C THR A 329 5.04 -3.81 -24.72
N PRO A 330 5.09 -4.59 -25.83
CA PRO A 330 3.87 -5.12 -26.46
C PRO A 330 2.97 -5.91 -25.50
N ALA A 331 3.57 -6.61 -24.52
CA ALA A 331 2.84 -7.35 -23.50
C ALA A 331 2.08 -6.39 -22.55
N ALA A 332 2.71 -5.29 -22.14
CA ALA A 332 2.09 -4.28 -21.29
C ALA A 332 0.93 -3.58 -22.03
N ASP A 333 1.11 -3.22 -23.30
CA ASP A 333 0.04 -2.62 -24.11
C ASP A 333 -1.18 -3.55 -24.25
N LYS A 334 -0.93 -4.84 -24.46
CA LYS A 334 -2.00 -5.84 -24.54
C LYS A 334 -2.73 -5.98 -23.21
N ALA A 335 -2.00 -5.96 -22.09
CA ALA A 335 -2.58 -6.06 -20.76
C ALA A 335 -3.44 -4.84 -20.42
N LEU A 336 -2.94 -3.62 -20.70
CA LEU A 336 -3.69 -2.37 -20.48
C LEU A 336 -5.01 -2.35 -21.26
N LYS A 337 -4.98 -2.69 -22.56
CA LYS A 337 -6.20 -2.78 -23.37
C LYS A 337 -7.22 -3.76 -22.78
N LYS A 338 -6.74 -4.92 -22.33
CA LYS A 338 -7.60 -5.93 -21.71
C LYS A 338 -8.24 -5.44 -20.41
N ILE A 339 -7.50 -4.68 -19.59
CA ILE A 339 -8.02 -4.07 -18.35
C ILE A 339 -9.07 -3.02 -18.68
N GLU A 340 -8.82 -2.16 -19.67
CA GLU A 340 -9.80 -1.15 -20.13
C GLU A 340 -11.10 -1.77 -20.68
N GLU A 341 -11.01 -2.90 -21.39
CA GLU A 341 -12.16 -3.65 -21.89
C GLU A 341 -13.01 -4.29 -20.77
N LEU A 342 -12.40 -4.57 -19.62
CA LEU A 342 -13.07 -5.16 -18.46
C LEU A 342 -13.78 -4.10 -17.58
N GLY A 343 -13.44 -2.84 -17.69
CA GLY A 343 -13.98 -1.70 -16.93
C GLY A 343 -13.23 -1.49 -15.64
#